data_cd10d88f02ad7db98e334585ef888920
#
_entry.id   cd10d88f02ad7db98e334585ef888920
#
_cell.length_a   1.000
_cell.length_b   1.000
_cell.length_c   1.000
_cell.angle_alpha   90.00
_cell.angle_beta   90.00
_cell.angle_gamma   90.00
#
_symmetry.space_group_name_H-M   'P 1'
#
loop_
_entity.id
_entity.type
_entity.pdbx_description
1 polymer ?
#
loop_
_entity_poly.entity_id
_entity_poly.type
_entity_poly.pdbx_seq_one_letter_code
_entity_poly.pdbx_strand_id
1 'polypeptide(L)' 'NRTQLYDLVNLDIMMARRKISLGELAEKIDITPANLSILKTGKAKAIRFSTLEAICKELDCQPGDILEFKEG' A
#
# COMPACT_ATOMS: atom_id res chain seq x y z
N ASN A 1 0.13 -22.47 10.10
CA ASN A 1 0.18 -21.80 8.98
C ASN A 1 1.02 -20.58 8.98
N ARG A 2 1.55 -20.32 7.88
CA ARG A 2 2.52 -19.28 7.79
C ARG A 2 1.85 -17.99 7.49
N THR A 3 2.12 -17.05 8.26
CA THR A 3 1.53 -15.78 8.11
C THR A 3 2.41 -14.92 7.26
N GLN A 4 1.82 -13.98 6.57
CA GLN A 4 2.58 -13.00 5.85
C GLN A 4 3.34 -12.14 6.82
N LEU A 5 4.57 -11.81 6.45
CA LEU A 5 5.38 -10.94 7.27
C LEU A 5 4.91 -9.50 7.19
N TYR A 6 4.40 -9.09 6.03
CA TYR A 6 3.93 -7.73 5.83
C TYR A 6 2.57 -7.76 5.18
N ASP A 7 1.78 -6.79 5.51
CA ASP A 7 0.42 -6.71 5.07
C ASP A 7 0.11 -5.23 4.87
N LEU A 8 -0.48 -4.89 3.74
CA LEU A 8 -0.83 -3.50 3.47
C LEU A 8 -2.27 -3.19 3.87
N VAL A 9 -2.73 -3.81 4.97
CA VAL A 9 -4.12 -3.65 5.39
C VAL A 9 -4.49 -2.21 5.66
N ASN A 10 -3.52 -1.39 6.04
CA ASN A 10 -3.81 0.00 6.38
C ASN A 10 -3.81 0.92 5.18
N LEU A 11 -3.51 0.43 4.00
CA LEU A 11 -3.53 1.27 2.81
C LEU A 11 -4.93 1.78 2.53
N ASP A 12 -5.94 0.93 2.68
CA ASP A 12 -7.33 1.35 2.52
C ASP A 12 -7.68 2.50 3.44
N ILE A 13 -7.26 2.38 4.70
CA ILE A 13 -7.57 3.38 5.70
C ILE A 13 -6.92 4.71 5.34
N MET A 14 -5.66 4.66 4.93
CA MET A 14 -4.95 5.88 4.58
C MET A 14 -5.54 6.52 3.33
N MET A 15 -5.92 5.71 2.34
CA MET A 15 -6.55 6.23 1.14
C MET A 15 -7.87 6.92 1.48
N ALA A 16 -8.66 6.31 2.36
CA ALA A 16 -9.92 6.90 2.78
C ALA A 16 -9.71 8.22 3.51
N ARG A 17 -8.69 8.28 4.35
CA ARG A 17 -8.37 9.51 5.07
C ARG A 17 -8.01 10.65 4.13
N ARG A 18 -7.32 10.33 3.04
CA ARG A 18 -6.91 11.33 2.07
C ARG A 18 -7.93 11.52 0.97
N LYS A 19 -9.03 10.75 1.01
CA LYS A 19 -10.11 10.84 0.03
C LYS A 19 -9.60 10.67 -1.39
N ILE A 20 -8.74 9.69 -1.59
CA ILE A 20 -8.16 9.40 -2.89
C ILE A 20 -8.58 7.99 -3.29
N SER A 21 -8.96 7.83 -4.56
CA SER A 21 -9.38 6.54 -5.07
C SER A 21 -8.17 5.72 -5.50
N LEU A 22 -8.40 4.43 -5.69
CA LEU A 22 -7.35 3.52 -6.15
C LEU A 22 -6.78 3.99 -7.48
N GLY A 23 -7.67 4.36 -8.42
CA GLY A 23 -7.21 4.81 -9.72
C GLY A 23 -6.41 6.09 -9.65
N GLU A 24 -6.83 7.03 -8.81
CA GLU A 24 -6.09 8.27 -8.63
C GLU A 24 -4.70 8.02 -8.07
N LEU A 25 -4.62 7.18 -7.05
CA LEU A 25 -3.34 6.90 -6.44
C LEU A 25 -2.41 6.18 -7.41
N ALA A 26 -2.95 5.20 -8.14
CA ALA A 26 -2.16 4.45 -9.11
C ALA A 26 -1.58 5.40 -10.16
N GLU A 27 -2.39 6.34 -10.63
CA GLU A 27 -1.93 7.30 -11.63
C GLU A 27 -0.83 8.18 -11.07
N LYS A 28 -0.99 8.64 -9.84
CA LYS A 28 -0.01 9.55 -9.24
C LYS A 28 1.33 8.89 -8.97
N ILE A 29 1.32 7.61 -8.66
CA ILE A 29 2.57 6.92 -8.37
C ILE A 29 3.06 6.08 -9.55
N ASP A 30 2.38 6.21 -10.69
CA ASP A 30 2.81 5.63 -11.96
C ASP A 30 2.90 4.11 -11.94
N ILE A 31 1.86 3.48 -11.39
CA ILE A 31 1.70 2.03 -11.51
C ILE A 31 0.28 1.75 -11.96
N THR A 32 0.04 0.53 -12.41
CA THR A 32 -1.29 0.18 -12.87
C THR A 32 -2.23 0.00 -11.69
N PRO A 33 -3.53 0.28 -11.87
CA PRO A 33 -4.48 0.01 -10.80
C PRO A 33 -4.49 -1.46 -10.37
N ALA A 34 -4.27 -2.38 -11.32
CA ALA A 34 -4.22 -3.79 -10.98
C ALA A 34 -3.08 -4.09 -10.02
N ASN A 35 -1.90 -3.52 -10.28
CA ASN A 35 -0.75 -3.73 -9.40
C ASN A 35 -0.98 -3.11 -8.04
N LEU A 36 -1.58 -1.93 -8.00
CA LEU A 36 -1.86 -1.29 -6.72
C LEU A 36 -2.90 -2.09 -5.94
N SER A 37 -3.87 -2.68 -6.63
CA SER A 37 -4.87 -3.51 -5.98
C SER A 37 -4.22 -4.72 -5.32
N ILE A 38 -3.22 -5.32 -5.99
CA ILE A 38 -2.51 -6.46 -5.41
C ILE A 38 -1.80 -6.04 -4.12
N LEU A 39 -1.19 -4.87 -4.12
CA LEU A 39 -0.55 -4.36 -2.91
C LEU A 39 -1.58 -4.10 -1.82
N LYS A 40 -2.70 -3.49 -2.20
CA LYS A 40 -3.73 -3.11 -1.25
C LYS A 40 -4.34 -4.32 -0.54
N THR A 41 -4.48 -5.43 -1.25
CA THR A 41 -5.09 -6.62 -0.68
C THR A 41 -4.10 -7.52 0.05
N GLY A 42 -2.83 -7.11 0.11
CA GLY A 42 -1.83 -7.89 0.82
C GLY A 42 -1.37 -9.13 0.09
N LYS A 43 -1.65 -9.23 -1.20
CA LYS A 43 -1.28 -10.40 -1.97
C LYS A 43 0.08 -10.28 -2.63
N ALA A 44 0.69 -9.10 -2.56
CA ALA A 44 2.02 -8.91 -3.12
C ALA A 44 3.04 -9.56 -2.20
N LYS A 45 4.05 -10.17 -2.82
CA LYS A 45 5.10 -10.80 -2.05
C LYS A 45 6.24 -9.85 -1.74
N ALA A 46 6.27 -8.73 -2.44
CA ALA A 46 7.33 -7.74 -2.25
C ALA A 46 6.83 -6.40 -2.75
N ILE A 47 7.45 -5.35 -2.25
CA ILE A 47 7.18 -4.00 -2.72
C ILE A 47 8.52 -3.30 -2.86
N ARG A 48 8.67 -2.54 -3.93
CA ARG A 48 9.90 -1.78 -4.12
C ARG A 48 9.90 -0.58 -3.19
N PHE A 49 11.07 -0.24 -2.70
CA PHE A 49 11.18 0.95 -1.86
C PHE A 49 10.74 2.21 -2.60
N SER A 50 11.00 2.29 -3.89
CA SER A 50 10.57 3.45 -4.66
C SER A 50 9.05 3.57 -4.70
N THR A 51 8.35 2.43 -4.81
CA THR A 51 6.89 2.43 -4.79
C THR A 51 6.38 2.83 -3.41
N LEU A 52 6.98 2.26 -2.37
CA LEU A 52 6.60 2.60 -1.01
C LEU A 52 6.79 4.09 -0.74
N GLU A 53 7.91 4.62 -1.19
CA GLU A 53 8.20 6.04 -1.03
C GLU A 53 7.15 6.90 -1.73
N ALA A 54 6.79 6.52 -2.95
CA ALA A 54 5.79 7.27 -3.72
C ALA A 54 4.43 7.25 -3.01
N ILE A 55 4.04 6.10 -2.49
CA ILE A 55 2.79 5.99 -1.76
C ILE A 55 2.81 6.89 -0.53
N CYS A 56 3.90 6.84 0.23
CA CYS A 56 4.00 7.64 1.45
C CYS A 56 3.95 9.13 1.14
N LYS A 57 4.58 9.55 0.05
CA LYS A 57 4.55 10.96 -0.34
C LYS A 57 3.14 11.39 -0.72
N GLU A 58 2.45 10.57 -1.51
CA GLU A 58 1.11 10.93 -1.97
C GLU A 58 0.10 10.93 -0.83
N LEU A 59 0.24 10.02 0.11
CA LEU A 59 -0.69 9.91 1.22
C LEU A 59 -0.21 10.67 2.46
N ASP A 60 0.96 11.30 2.37
CA ASP A 60 1.54 12.07 3.48
C ASP A 60 1.57 11.23 4.75
N CYS A 61 2.21 10.08 4.65
CA CYS A 61 2.29 9.15 5.78
C CYS A 61 3.64 8.46 5.80
N GLN A 62 3.85 7.65 6.80
CA GLN A 62 5.08 6.91 6.98
C GLN A 62 4.87 5.45 6.60
N PRO A 63 5.94 4.72 6.25
CA PRO A 63 5.78 3.30 5.95
C PRO A 63 5.10 2.51 7.05
N GLY A 64 5.34 2.87 8.31
CA GLY A 64 4.69 2.18 9.42
C GLY A 64 3.19 2.41 9.49
N ASP A 65 2.68 3.41 8.78
CA ASP A 65 1.24 3.62 8.69
C ASP A 65 0.59 2.66 7.70
N ILE A 66 1.38 2.06 6.83
CA ILE A 66 0.88 1.19 5.76
C ILE A 66 1.24 -0.25 6.01
N LEU A 67 2.49 -0.51 6.41
CA LEU A 67 3.01 -1.86 6.58
C LEU A 67 2.99 -2.26 8.03
N GLU A 68 2.59 -3.50 8.28
CA GLU A 68 2.52 -4.00 9.63
C GLU A 68 3.00 -5.42 9.64
N PHE A 69 3.86 -5.76 10.60
CA PHE A 69 4.32 -7.13 10.75
C PHE A 69 3.27 -7.90 11.55
N LYS A 70 2.87 -9.02 11.01
CA LYS A 70 1.91 -9.88 11.69
C LYS A 70 2.45 -11.29 11.78
N GLU A 71 2.23 -11.88 12.95
CA GLU A 71 2.56 -13.26 13.18
C GLU A 71 1.31 -14.08 13.22
N GLY A 72 1.34 -15.23 12.70
CA GLY A 72 0.15 -15.91 12.85
C GLY A 72 -0.28 -17.05 12.56
#